data_57818c020ccd5b77e8f4934bac452b42
#
_entry.id   57818c020ccd5b77e8f4934bac452b42
#
_cell.length_a   1.000
_cell.length_b   1.000
_cell.length_c   1.000
_cell.angle_alpha   90.00
_cell.angle_beta   90.00
_cell.angle_gamma   90.00
#
_symmetry.space_group_name_H-M   'P 1'
#
loop_
_entity.id
_entity.type
_entity.pdbx_description
1 polymer ?
#
loop_
_entity_poly.entity_id
_entity_poly.type
_entity_poly.pdbx_seq_one_letter_code
_entity_poly.pdbx_strand_id
1 'polypeptide(L)'
;LRDKILGTNSHVVVTNVTQTGMVDYETIMEKVVKVEGVKAAAPFILNQVMLAYGDNAVGVVVRGVDADREAGVSDLEKNLVQGSLKMLERPDKSSGKPRRDGIILGKELARRLGVQLEDAVSMVAPASRMTPMGLIPKIKLFLVVGFFESGMFEYDSNLAFISIHSAQKFFAMKGVVSGIEIRVEDI
;
A
#
# COMPACT_ATOMS: atom_id res chain seq x y z
N LEU A 1 -15.14 17.96 -5.84
CA LEU A 1 -14.68 16.67 -6.37
C LEU A 1 -13.21 16.71 -6.78
N ARG A 2 -12.78 17.73 -7.56
CA ARG A 2 -11.40 17.93 -7.99
C ARG A 2 -10.43 17.92 -6.81
N ASP A 3 -10.68 18.67 -5.75
CA ASP A 3 -9.81 18.78 -4.59
C ASP A 3 -9.68 17.46 -3.80
N LYS A 4 -10.74 16.65 -3.78
CA LYS A 4 -10.69 15.29 -3.16
C LYS A 4 -9.84 14.33 -3.97
N ILE A 5 -9.94 14.37 -5.30
CA ILE A 5 -9.12 13.48 -6.17
C ILE A 5 -7.65 13.89 -6.11
N LEU A 6 -7.36 15.19 -6.18
CA LEU A 6 -5.99 15.71 -6.14
C LEU A 6 -5.34 15.60 -4.75
N GLY A 7 -6.13 15.65 -3.67
CA GLY A 7 -5.61 15.46 -2.31
C GLY A 7 -5.31 14.00 -1.95
N THR A 8 -6.07 13.07 -2.53
CA THR A 8 -5.91 11.63 -2.23
C THR A 8 -4.84 10.97 -3.09
N ASN A 9 -4.60 11.49 -4.30
CA ASN A 9 -3.61 10.97 -5.25
C ASN A 9 -2.46 11.95 -5.45
N SER A 10 -1.32 11.41 -5.84
CA SER A 10 -0.19 12.19 -6.36
C SER A 10 -0.57 12.89 -7.67
N HIS A 11 0.10 14.00 -7.96
CA HIS A 11 -0.21 14.81 -9.14
C HIS A 11 0.33 14.19 -10.44
N VAL A 12 1.47 13.51 -10.37
CA VAL A 12 2.14 12.86 -11.49
C VAL A 12 2.63 11.49 -11.07
N VAL A 13 2.52 10.52 -11.96
CA VAL A 13 3.02 9.16 -11.76
C VAL A 13 4.00 8.82 -12.88
N VAL A 14 5.18 8.34 -12.50
CA VAL A 14 6.20 7.82 -13.42
C VAL A 14 6.23 6.30 -13.29
N THR A 15 5.99 5.61 -14.40
CA THR A 15 6.01 4.15 -14.46
C THR A 15 6.93 3.65 -15.56
N ASN A 16 7.37 2.40 -15.48
CA ASN A 16 8.12 1.77 -16.56
C ASN A 16 7.16 1.30 -17.67
N VAL A 17 7.50 1.61 -18.93
CA VAL A 17 6.70 1.23 -20.12
C VAL A 17 6.57 -0.29 -20.27
N THR A 18 7.56 -1.06 -19.81
CA THR A 18 7.64 -2.52 -20.02
C THR A 18 6.81 -3.33 -19.01
N GLN A 19 6.11 -2.70 -18.06
CA GLN A 19 5.32 -3.33 -16.99
C GLN A 19 6.11 -4.33 -16.11
N THR A 20 7.41 -4.45 -16.27
CA THR A 20 8.28 -5.34 -15.47
C THR A 20 8.66 -4.73 -14.11
N GLY A 21 8.12 -3.54 -13.82
CA GLY A 21 8.48 -2.73 -12.67
C GLY A 21 9.71 -1.85 -12.94
N MET A 22 9.98 -0.93 -12.03
CA MET A 22 11.06 0.05 -12.12
C MET A 22 12.22 -0.39 -11.21
N VAL A 23 13.35 -0.70 -11.81
CA VAL A 23 14.64 -0.89 -11.12
C VAL A 23 15.34 0.46 -10.96
N ASP A 24 16.33 0.55 -10.08
CA ASP A 24 17.12 1.77 -9.82
C ASP A 24 16.25 3.02 -9.52
N TYR A 25 15.07 2.79 -8.96
CA TYR A 25 14.09 3.84 -8.67
C TYR A 25 14.63 4.93 -7.73
N GLU A 26 15.56 4.61 -6.83
CA GLU A 26 16.20 5.60 -5.95
C GLU A 26 16.99 6.64 -6.77
N THR A 27 17.78 6.20 -7.74
CA THR A 27 18.53 7.11 -8.64
C THR A 27 17.57 7.98 -9.48
N ILE A 28 16.44 7.42 -9.89
CA ILE A 28 15.42 8.16 -10.65
C ILE A 28 14.78 9.21 -9.74
N MET A 29 14.41 8.86 -8.50
CA MET A 29 13.86 9.79 -7.53
C MET A 29 14.80 10.95 -7.21
N GLU A 30 16.12 10.67 -7.05
CA GLU A 30 17.13 11.72 -6.83
C GLU A 30 17.19 12.75 -7.98
N LYS A 31 16.91 12.31 -9.21
CA LYS A 31 16.81 13.22 -10.37
C LYS A 31 15.48 13.97 -10.36
N VAL A 32 14.39 13.29 -10.08
CA VAL A 32 13.03 13.85 -10.09
C VAL A 32 12.88 14.97 -9.06
N VAL A 33 13.39 14.80 -7.85
CA VAL A 33 13.26 15.83 -6.80
C VAL A 33 14.09 17.08 -7.06
N LYS A 34 15.02 17.04 -8.05
CA LYS A 34 15.81 18.21 -8.50
C LYS A 34 15.11 19.01 -9.59
N VAL A 35 14.00 18.50 -10.13
CA VAL A 35 13.23 19.20 -11.18
C VAL A 35 12.47 20.35 -10.54
N GLU A 36 12.55 21.53 -11.16
CA GLU A 36 11.82 22.72 -10.70
C GLU A 36 10.31 22.45 -10.64
N GLY A 37 9.65 22.89 -9.58
CA GLY A 37 8.22 22.65 -9.33
C GLY A 37 7.89 21.31 -8.67
N VAL A 38 8.86 20.40 -8.47
CA VAL A 38 8.64 19.15 -7.73
C VAL A 38 8.80 19.39 -6.22
N LYS A 39 7.76 19.08 -5.45
CA LYS A 39 7.77 19.17 -3.97
C LYS A 39 8.26 17.89 -3.31
N ALA A 40 7.81 16.75 -3.78
CA ALA A 40 8.12 15.46 -3.19
C ALA A 40 7.97 14.35 -4.23
N ALA A 41 8.67 13.23 -3.98
CA ALA A 41 8.54 12.01 -4.74
C ALA A 41 8.60 10.80 -3.78
N ALA A 42 7.79 9.78 -4.04
CA ALA A 42 7.79 8.53 -3.27
C ALA A 42 7.62 7.31 -4.19
N PRO A 43 8.29 6.20 -3.93
CA PRO A 43 8.08 4.97 -4.66
C PRO A 43 6.81 4.28 -4.19
N PHE A 44 6.14 3.57 -5.09
CA PHE A 44 4.99 2.76 -4.74
C PHE A 44 4.99 1.39 -5.43
N ILE A 45 4.33 0.44 -4.81
CA ILE A 45 3.98 -0.86 -5.41
C ILE A 45 2.47 -0.98 -5.42
N LEU A 46 1.90 -1.41 -6.53
CA LEU A 46 0.46 -1.58 -6.70
C LEU A 46 0.18 -2.99 -7.21
N ASN A 47 -0.63 -3.75 -6.47
CA ASN A 47 -1.04 -5.09 -6.85
C ASN A 47 -2.47 -5.39 -6.42
N GLN A 48 -3.12 -6.31 -7.12
CA GLN A 48 -4.43 -6.83 -6.74
C GLN A 48 -4.24 -8.12 -5.94
N VAL A 49 -4.97 -8.22 -4.83
CA VAL A 49 -4.97 -9.37 -3.94
C VAL A 49 -6.38 -9.65 -3.42
N MET A 50 -6.54 -10.76 -2.74
CA MET A 50 -7.72 -11.02 -1.92
C MET A 50 -7.33 -10.87 -0.46
N LEU A 51 -8.11 -10.12 0.30
CA LEU A 51 -8.04 -10.11 1.76
C LEU A 51 -9.16 -10.97 2.32
N ALA A 52 -8.84 -11.78 3.32
CA ALA A 52 -9.80 -12.67 3.96
C ALA A 52 -9.70 -12.58 5.50
N TYR A 53 -10.87 -12.60 6.16
CA TYR A 53 -11.00 -12.66 7.61
C TYR A 53 -12.27 -13.43 7.97
N GLY A 54 -12.13 -14.51 8.76
CA GLY A 54 -13.22 -15.46 9.00
C GLY A 54 -13.77 -16.00 7.67
N ASP A 55 -15.09 -15.87 7.50
CA ASP A 55 -15.80 -16.31 6.29
C ASP A 55 -15.88 -15.23 5.21
N ASN A 56 -15.37 -14.03 5.47
CA ASN A 56 -15.40 -12.90 4.53
C ASN A 56 -14.13 -12.84 3.70
N ALA A 57 -14.27 -12.64 2.39
CA ALA A 57 -13.17 -12.42 1.47
C ALA A 57 -13.53 -11.34 0.45
N VAL A 58 -12.58 -10.42 0.20
CA VAL A 58 -12.77 -9.26 -0.70
C VAL A 58 -11.54 -9.09 -1.57
N GLY A 59 -11.76 -8.96 -2.89
CA GLY A 59 -10.72 -8.53 -3.83
C GLY A 59 -10.42 -7.04 -3.65
N VAL A 60 -9.15 -6.69 -3.46
CA VAL A 60 -8.71 -5.32 -3.19
C VAL A 60 -7.44 -4.97 -3.96
N VAL A 61 -7.21 -3.68 -4.10
CA VAL A 61 -5.91 -3.14 -4.51
C VAL A 61 -5.07 -2.91 -3.25
N VAL A 62 -3.89 -3.52 -3.20
CA VAL A 62 -2.90 -3.26 -2.14
C VAL A 62 -1.83 -2.34 -2.68
N ARG A 63 -1.55 -1.29 -1.92
CA ARG A 63 -0.51 -0.33 -2.19
C ARG A 63 0.60 -0.43 -1.16
N GLY A 64 1.82 -0.72 -1.64
CA GLY A 64 3.03 -0.66 -0.85
C GLY A 64 3.57 0.76 -0.87
N VAL A 65 3.74 1.38 0.31
CA VAL A 65 4.17 2.77 0.47
C VAL A 65 5.38 2.88 1.38
N ASP A 66 6.22 3.89 1.13
CA ASP A 66 7.28 4.30 2.02
C ASP A 66 6.70 5.29 3.04
N ALA A 67 6.56 4.87 4.30
CA ALA A 67 5.89 5.65 5.34
C ALA A 67 6.51 7.04 5.58
N ASP A 68 7.81 7.19 5.38
CA ASP A 68 8.51 8.46 5.61
C ASP A 68 8.33 9.46 4.44
N ARG A 69 8.15 8.94 3.22
CA ARG A 69 8.01 9.75 2.00
C ARG A 69 6.55 9.98 1.60
N GLU A 70 5.65 9.08 1.97
CA GLU A 70 4.22 9.11 1.58
C GLU A 70 3.53 10.40 2.02
N ALA A 71 3.81 10.89 3.23
CA ALA A 71 3.23 12.13 3.75
C ALA A 71 3.53 13.37 2.87
N GLY A 72 4.60 13.31 2.08
CA GLY A 72 4.97 14.39 1.14
C GLY A 72 4.21 14.35 -0.19
N VAL A 73 3.76 13.18 -0.63
CA VAL A 73 3.17 12.99 -1.97
C VAL A 73 1.67 12.82 -1.97
N SER A 74 1.07 12.31 -0.88
CA SER A 74 -0.37 12.09 -0.75
C SER A 74 -0.91 12.65 0.57
N ASP A 75 -2.21 12.72 0.70
CA ASP A 75 -2.89 13.10 1.95
C ASP A 75 -3.32 11.86 2.78
N LEU A 76 -2.71 10.70 2.53
CA LEU A 76 -3.05 9.46 3.24
C LEU A 76 -2.95 9.63 4.76
N GLU A 77 -1.88 10.25 5.25
CA GLU A 77 -1.68 10.46 6.69
C GLU A 77 -2.77 11.35 7.30
N LYS A 78 -3.25 12.35 6.57
CA LYS A 78 -4.36 13.22 7.00
C LYS A 78 -5.70 12.50 7.00
N ASN A 79 -5.86 11.50 6.13
CA ASN A 79 -7.07 10.70 5.99
C ASN A 79 -7.11 9.52 6.97
N LEU A 80 -6.08 9.31 7.79
CA LEU A 80 -6.09 8.28 8.81
C LEU A 80 -7.09 8.65 9.91
N VAL A 81 -8.03 7.74 10.14
CA VAL A 81 -9.01 7.82 11.24
C VAL A 81 -8.43 7.21 12.51
N GLN A 82 -7.66 6.13 12.34
CA GLN A 82 -6.97 5.41 13.41
C GLN A 82 -5.62 4.87 12.93
N GLY A 83 -4.65 4.79 13.84
CA GLY A 83 -3.34 4.26 13.55
C GLY A 83 -2.38 5.33 13.01
N SER A 84 -1.27 4.88 12.44
CA SER A 84 -0.20 5.72 11.88
C SER A 84 0.53 4.97 10.76
N LEU A 85 1.04 5.67 9.74
CA LEU A 85 1.82 5.07 8.66
C LEU A 85 3.08 4.36 9.19
N LYS A 86 3.69 4.86 10.25
CA LYS A 86 4.87 4.24 10.87
C LYS A 86 4.61 2.85 11.44
N MET A 87 3.35 2.53 11.78
CA MET A 87 2.96 1.21 12.27
C MET A 87 2.95 0.14 11.15
N LEU A 88 3.00 0.53 9.89
CA LEU A 88 3.14 -0.41 8.76
C LEU A 88 4.45 -1.21 8.84
N GLU A 89 5.54 -0.58 9.28
CA GLU A 89 6.87 -1.21 9.37
C GLU A 89 7.17 -1.80 10.74
N ARG A 90 6.55 -1.26 11.79
CA ARG A 90 6.79 -1.62 13.19
C ARG A 90 5.49 -1.85 13.93
N PRO A 91 4.72 -2.89 13.60
CA PRO A 91 3.57 -3.25 14.40
C PRO A 91 4.03 -3.57 15.84
N ASP A 92 3.22 -3.16 16.81
CA ASP A 92 3.56 -3.11 18.22
C ASP A 92 4.25 -4.39 18.74
N LYS A 93 5.34 -4.21 19.49
CA LYS A 93 6.11 -5.29 20.11
C LYS A 93 5.48 -5.77 21.43
N SER A 94 4.46 -5.09 21.94
CA SER A 94 3.96 -5.25 23.32
C SER A 94 3.16 -6.54 23.56
N SER A 95 2.71 -7.24 22.52
CA SER A 95 1.71 -8.30 22.68
C SER A 95 2.26 -9.74 22.82
N GLY A 96 3.58 -9.95 22.79
CA GLY A 96 4.18 -11.31 22.84
C GLY A 96 3.80 -12.23 21.66
N LYS A 97 2.99 -11.74 20.72
CA LYS A 97 2.58 -12.47 19.50
C LYS A 97 3.68 -12.45 18.43
N PRO A 98 3.71 -13.43 17.51
CA PRO A 98 4.66 -13.42 16.40
C PRO A 98 4.53 -12.11 15.61
N ARG A 99 5.69 -11.48 15.33
CA ARG A 99 5.78 -10.21 14.61
C ARG A 99 5.14 -10.34 13.24
N ARG A 100 4.06 -9.60 13.02
CA ARG A 100 3.38 -9.49 11.72
C ARG A 100 3.60 -8.10 11.15
N ASP A 101 3.66 -8.00 9.83
CA ASP A 101 3.70 -6.71 9.15
C ASP A 101 2.33 -6.03 9.24
N GLY A 102 2.33 -4.70 9.34
CA GLY A 102 1.11 -3.91 9.46
C GLY A 102 0.37 -3.75 8.13
N ILE A 103 -0.95 -3.60 8.22
CA ILE A 103 -1.83 -3.22 7.12
C ILE A 103 -2.80 -2.14 7.59
N ILE A 104 -2.99 -1.11 6.77
CA ILE A 104 -4.02 -0.08 6.95
C ILE A 104 -5.11 -0.32 5.91
N LEU A 105 -6.36 -0.35 6.34
CA LEU A 105 -7.53 -0.64 5.51
C LEU A 105 -8.41 0.60 5.36
N GLY A 106 -9.07 0.73 4.21
CA GLY A 106 -10.18 1.65 4.08
C GLY A 106 -11.30 1.28 5.05
N LYS A 107 -11.96 2.26 5.62
CA LYS A 107 -13.01 2.08 6.63
C LYS A 107 -14.17 1.19 6.15
N GLU A 108 -14.59 1.38 4.90
CA GLU A 108 -15.63 0.55 4.30
C GLU A 108 -15.17 -0.89 4.04
N LEU A 109 -13.91 -1.06 3.63
CA LEU A 109 -13.28 -2.38 3.46
C LEU A 109 -13.21 -3.12 4.79
N ALA A 110 -12.78 -2.45 5.87
CA ALA A 110 -12.73 -3.02 7.21
C ALA A 110 -14.12 -3.48 7.69
N ARG A 111 -15.17 -2.67 7.43
CA ARG A 111 -16.55 -3.02 7.74
C ARG A 111 -17.04 -4.25 6.97
N ARG A 112 -16.72 -4.34 5.67
CA ARG A 112 -17.08 -5.49 4.83
C ARG A 112 -16.38 -6.78 5.26
N LEU A 113 -15.15 -6.69 5.71
CA LEU A 113 -14.39 -7.83 6.24
C LEU A 113 -14.82 -8.19 7.67
N GLY A 114 -15.39 -7.24 8.43
CA GLY A 114 -15.74 -7.42 9.83
C GLY A 114 -14.54 -7.37 10.77
N VAL A 115 -13.48 -6.64 10.41
CA VAL A 115 -12.22 -6.56 11.17
C VAL A 115 -12.16 -5.32 12.05
N GLN A 116 -11.41 -5.45 13.15
CA GLN A 116 -11.06 -4.39 14.08
C GLN A 116 -9.53 -4.19 14.12
N LEU A 117 -9.09 -3.13 14.83
CA LEU A 117 -7.66 -2.97 15.10
C LEU A 117 -7.10 -4.20 15.81
N GLU A 118 -5.85 -4.53 15.50
CA GLU A 118 -5.11 -5.70 16.00
C GLU A 118 -5.61 -7.06 15.51
N ASP A 119 -6.64 -7.11 14.69
CA ASP A 119 -7.01 -8.34 14.00
C ASP A 119 -5.97 -8.73 12.94
N ALA A 120 -5.84 -10.04 12.71
CA ALA A 120 -4.95 -10.58 11.69
C ALA A 120 -5.74 -10.96 10.44
N VAL A 121 -5.49 -10.27 9.32
CA VAL A 121 -6.10 -10.57 8.02
C VAL A 121 -5.17 -11.39 7.15
N SER A 122 -5.72 -12.33 6.41
CA SER A 122 -4.99 -13.11 5.40
C SER A 122 -4.97 -12.34 4.08
N MET A 123 -3.77 -12.09 3.57
CA MET A 123 -3.58 -11.58 2.21
C MET A 123 -3.20 -12.75 1.30
N VAL A 124 -3.95 -12.92 0.23
CA VAL A 124 -3.79 -13.99 -0.76
C VAL A 124 -3.47 -13.38 -2.11
N ALA A 125 -2.25 -13.61 -2.60
CA ALA A 125 -1.88 -13.22 -3.96
C ALA A 125 -2.37 -14.28 -4.96
N PRO A 126 -2.73 -13.89 -6.19
CA PRO A 126 -2.95 -14.84 -7.27
C PRO A 126 -1.78 -15.81 -7.38
N ALA A 127 -2.08 -17.05 -7.72
CA ALA A 127 -1.08 -18.12 -7.78
C ALA A 127 0.09 -17.72 -8.70
N SER A 128 1.25 -17.52 -8.11
CA SER A 128 2.46 -17.05 -8.81
C SER A 128 3.52 -18.15 -9.02
N ARG A 129 3.32 -19.33 -8.45
CA ARG A 129 4.26 -20.45 -8.58
C ARG A 129 3.55 -21.70 -9.07
N MET A 130 4.01 -22.20 -10.21
CA MET A 130 3.64 -23.54 -10.69
C MET A 130 4.51 -24.55 -9.95
N THR A 131 3.87 -25.47 -9.27
CA THR A 131 4.52 -26.62 -8.64
C THR A 131 4.06 -27.92 -9.31
N PRO A 132 4.74 -29.06 -9.14
CA PRO A 132 4.28 -30.35 -9.64
C PRO A 132 2.87 -30.74 -9.16
N MET A 133 2.39 -30.11 -8.07
CA MET A 133 1.05 -30.31 -7.51
C MET A 133 0.04 -29.22 -7.95
N GLY A 134 0.42 -28.30 -8.85
CA GLY A 134 -0.43 -27.22 -9.36
C GLY A 134 0.00 -25.82 -8.90
N LEU A 135 -0.88 -24.85 -9.15
CA LEU A 135 -0.68 -23.45 -8.75
C LEU A 135 -1.01 -23.26 -7.27
N ILE A 136 0.00 -22.86 -6.48
CA ILE A 136 -0.17 -22.58 -5.06
C ILE A 136 -0.24 -21.06 -4.85
N PRO A 137 -1.32 -20.51 -4.27
CA PRO A 137 -1.41 -19.09 -3.93
C PRO A 137 -0.44 -18.76 -2.79
N LYS A 138 0.12 -17.56 -2.82
CA LYS A 138 0.92 -17.04 -1.72
C LYS A 138 0.01 -16.42 -0.68
N ILE A 139 0.11 -16.87 0.56
CA ILE A 139 -0.69 -16.38 1.68
C ILE A 139 0.22 -15.81 2.76
N LYS A 140 -0.14 -14.66 3.32
CA LYS A 140 0.54 -14.03 4.46
C LYS A 140 -0.46 -13.35 5.37
N LEU A 141 -0.24 -13.45 6.67
CA LEU A 141 -1.02 -12.73 7.68
C LEU A 141 -0.43 -11.34 7.91
N PHE A 142 -1.29 -10.34 7.91
CA PHE A 142 -0.99 -8.96 8.27
C PHE A 142 -1.80 -8.54 9.48
N LEU A 143 -1.23 -7.68 10.32
CA LEU A 143 -1.91 -7.09 11.47
C LEU A 143 -2.60 -5.79 11.05
N VAL A 144 -3.88 -5.64 11.33
CA VAL A 144 -4.62 -4.38 11.10
C VAL A 144 -4.13 -3.33 12.10
N VAL A 145 -3.41 -2.32 11.61
CA VAL A 145 -2.78 -1.28 12.44
C VAL A 145 -3.40 0.11 12.26
N GLY A 146 -4.39 0.23 11.38
CA GLY A 146 -5.08 1.50 11.18
C GLY A 146 -6.19 1.42 10.15
N PHE A 147 -6.99 2.49 10.13
CA PHE A 147 -8.05 2.72 9.15
C PHE A 147 -7.94 4.10 8.56
N PHE A 148 -8.27 4.24 7.27
CA PHE A 148 -8.36 5.53 6.59
C PHE A 148 -9.77 5.75 6.01
N GLU A 149 -10.12 7.02 5.83
CA GLU A 149 -11.38 7.47 5.23
C GLU A 149 -11.08 8.67 4.31
N SER A 150 -11.06 8.43 3.00
CA SER A 150 -10.81 9.47 1.99
C SER A 150 -12.06 10.28 1.66
N GLY A 151 -13.23 9.78 2.05
CA GLY A 151 -14.54 10.29 1.64
C GLY A 151 -14.93 9.94 0.21
N MET A 152 -14.20 9.01 -0.43
CA MET A 152 -14.54 8.40 -1.71
C MET A 152 -14.78 6.91 -1.48
N PHE A 153 -16.03 6.48 -1.66
CA PHE A 153 -16.46 5.11 -1.33
C PHE A 153 -15.63 4.03 -2.04
N GLU A 154 -15.28 4.24 -3.31
CA GLU A 154 -14.48 3.29 -4.09
C GLU A 154 -13.09 3.08 -3.49
N TYR A 155 -12.43 4.14 -3.00
CA TYR A 155 -11.15 4.05 -2.32
C TYR A 155 -11.29 3.38 -0.96
N ASP A 156 -12.25 3.84 -0.17
CA ASP A 156 -12.48 3.36 1.20
C ASP A 156 -12.94 1.90 1.24
N SER A 157 -13.49 1.36 0.12
CA SER A 157 -13.99 -0.01 0.02
C SER A 157 -13.05 -1.00 -0.67
N ASN A 158 -12.02 -0.53 -1.41
CA ASN A 158 -11.22 -1.41 -2.25
C ASN A 158 -9.70 -1.20 -2.12
N LEU A 159 -9.24 -0.30 -1.25
CA LEU A 159 -7.81 0.01 -1.12
C LEU A 159 -7.29 -0.35 0.27
N ALA A 160 -6.09 -0.92 0.30
CA ALA A 160 -5.34 -1.21 1.51
C ALA A 160 -3.87 -0.81 1.34
N PHE A 161 -3.22 -0.43 2.44
CA PHE A 161 -1.82 0.00 2.45
C PHE A 161 -0.98 -0.92 3.31
N ILE A 162 0.21 -1.27 2.82
CA ILE A 162 1.27 -1.97 3.54
C ILE A 162 2.59 -1.23 3.34
N SER A 163 3.62 -1.55 4.13
CA SER A 163 4.94 -0.96 3.87
C SER A 163 5.49 -1.44 2.51
N ILE A 164 6.25 -0.57 1.84
CA ILE A 164 6.89 -0.91 0.57
C ILE A 164 7.80 -2.14 0.71
N HIS A 165 8.49 -2.26 1.84
CA HIS A 165 9.34 -3.41 2.14
C HIS A 165 8.53 -4.72 2.23
N SER A 166 7.38 -4.69 2.92
CA SER A 166 6.47 -5.85 2.99
C SER A 166 5.91 -6.22 1.63
N ALA A 167 5.57 -5.23 0.80
CA ALA A 167 5.11 -5.42 -0.57
C ALA A 167 6.19 -6.06 -1.44
N GLN A 168 7.42 -5.53 -1.43
CA GLN A 168 8.56 -6.10 -2.16
C GLN A 168 8.81 -7.56 -1.79
N LYS A 169 8.77 -7.88 -0.50
CA LYS A 169 8.96 -9.25 0.00
C LYS A 169 7.80 -10.17 -0.38
N PHE A 170 6.57 -9.68 -0.26
CA PHE A 170 5.37 -10.46 -0.55
C PHE A 170 5.21 -10.72 -2.05
N PHE A 171 5.43 -9.73 -2.91
CA PHE A 171 5.28 -9.86 -4.37
C PHE A 171 6.57 -10.31 -5.08
N ALA A 172 7.64 -10.62 -4.33
CA ALA A 172 8.96 -10.98 -4.88
C ALA A 172 9.56 -9.90 -5.81
N MET A 173 9.35 -8.64 -5.47
CA MET A 173 9.80 -7.45 -6.21
C MET A 173 11.04 -6.82 -5.55
N LYS A 174 12.04 -7.62 -5.16
CA LYS A 174 13.24 -7.11 -4.47
C LYS A 174 13.97 -6.06 -5.32
N GLY A 175 14.09 -4.83 -4.78
CA GLY A 175 14.74 -3.73 -5.48
C GLY A 175 13.94 -3.16 -6.66
N VAL A 176 12.66 -3.53 -6.77
CA VAL A 176 11.77 -3.10 -7.87
C VAL A 176 10.52 -2.48 -7.27
N VAL A 177 9.98 -1.46 -7.92
CA VAL A 177 8.72 -0.80 -7.57
C VAL A 177 7.81 -0.71 -8.81
N SER A 178 6.52 -0.46 -8.62
CA SER A 178 5.59 -0.25 -9.73
C SER A 178 5.81 1.10 -10.40
N GLY A 179 6.22 2.10 -9.63
CA GLY A 179 6.49 3.44 -10.13
C GLY A 179 6.86 4.41 -9.02
N ILE A 180 6.95 5.67 -9.40
CA ILE A 180 7.23 6.80 -8.51
C ILE A 180 6.07 7.79 -8.62
N GLU A 181 5.57 8.21 -7.49
CA GLU A 181 4.58 9.28 -7.37
C GLU A 181 5.25 10.60 -7.05
N ILE A 182 4.72 11.66 -7.64
CA ILE A 182 5.32 12.99 -7.57
C ILE A 182 4.23 13.99 -7.20
N ARG A 183 4.53 14.84 -6.23
CA ARG A 183 3.75 16.03 -5.91
C ARG A 183 4.44 17.26 -6.49
N VAL A 184 3.71 18.06 -7.26
CA VAL A 184 4.18 19.32 -7.82
C VAL A 184 3.53 20.52 -7.12
N GLU A 185 4.10 21.73 -7.32
CA GLU A 185 3.64 22.96 -6.65
C GLU A 185 2.28 23.43 -7.16
N ASP A 186 2.11 23.44 -8.50
CA ASP A 186 0.89 23.89 -9.18
C ASP A 186 0.41 22.85 -10.19
N ILE A 187 -0.91 22.71 -10.33
CA ILE A 187 -1.60 21.88 -11.33
C ILE A 187 -2.57 22.75 -12.12
#